data_b4151ce0c4cee3a7e4d6badc853e6918
#
_entry.id   b4151ce0c4cee3a7e4d6badc853e6918
#
_cell.length_a   1.000
_cell.length_b   1.000
_cell.length_c   1.000
_cell.angle_alpha   90.00
_cell.angle_beta   90.00
_cell.angle_gamma   90.00
#
_symmetry.space_group_name_H-M   'P 1'
#
loop_
_entity.id
_entity.type
_entity.pdbx_description
1 polymer ?
#
loop_
_entity_poly.entity_id
_entity_poly.type
_entity_poly.pdbx_seq_one_letter_code
_entity_poly.pdbx_strand_id
1 'polypeptide(L)'
;MDLSALVYSPVKEASPLKRFLKSKWFRVLYVFLIALASSVVAVSAGCLATFFMPLLMFAVPYYLKERNIKRYLMNGVAVFLISLVLVNLFFTALTMASPEQEMSAQSGNVRLDHGAVDPYAGPAGSSYNYSVVYVNTDPVDRSDVWLTLRVFDAVTIKTSTFNISSNISSAAPPSASEGWTYYMHLALTEGIYFYNFTANTAYNGIHTEVSTPLGFGPINASWITFSSVIALAILVQLLFPFTLYLIIIGMYWWAGKARTMRGSTRVPSDAGEGGFECTNCGAEVSASATKCHRCGAIFEEEEHAVRAKKVEKGRESETEGKSAATKKEGGK
;
A
#
# COMPACT_ATOMS: atom_id res chain seq x y z
N MET A 1 50.24 -11.78 49.42
CA MET A 1 48.86 -12.13 49.09
C MET A 1 48.16 -10.89 48.59
N ASP A 2 48.19 -10.70 47.30
CA ASP A 2 47.60 -9.51 46.68
C ASP A 2 46.38 -9.98 45.87
N LEU A 3 45.22 -9.75 46.44
CA LEU A 3 43.93 -9.99 45.83
C LEU A 3 43.55 -8.77 44.99
N SER A 4 44.31 -8.56 43.93
CA SER A 4 44.08 -7.44 43.03
C SER A 4 42.98 -7.81 42.03
N ALA A 5 41.85 -7.10 42.22
CA ALA A 5 40.97 -6.58 41.19
C ALA A 5 40.35 -7.61 40.23
N LEU A 6 39.31 -8.23 40.70
CA LEU A 6 38.17 -8.58 39.82
C LEU A 6 37.72 -7.30 39.09
N VAL A 7 38.27 -7.07 37.92
CA VAL A 7 37.77 -6.04 37.01
C VAL A 7 36.40 -6.46 36.53
N TYR A 8 35.41 -6.04 37.31
CA TYR A 8 34.00 -6.11 36.90
C TYR A 8 33.83 -5.15 35.74
N SER A 9 33.96 -5.67 34.51
CA SER A 9 33.60 -4.91 33.33
C SER A 9 32.11 -4.61 33.39
N PRO A 10 31.67 -3.35 33.51
CA PRO A 10 30.25 -3.03 33.57
C PRO A 10 29.60 -3.53 32.28
N VAL A 11 28.71 -4.50 32.42
CA VAL A 11 27.81 -4.90 31.34
C VAL A 11 27.12 -3.63 30.87
N LYS A 12 27.50 -3.14 29.68
CA LYS A 12 26.91 -1.94 29.08
C LYS A 12 25.39 -2.18 28.99
N GLU A 13 24.67 -1.68 29.98
CA GLU A 13 23.21 -1.71 29.97
C GLU A 13 22.73 -1.10 28.66
N ALA A 14 22.04 -1.89 27.87
CA ALA A 14 21.46 -1.42 26.63
C ALA A 14 20.54 -0.23 26.96
N SER A 15 20.77 0.92 26.36
CA SER A 15 19.97 2.13 26.59
C SER A 15 18.48 1.80 26.55
N PRO A 16 17.62 2.45 27.36
CA PRO A 16 16.18 2.17 27.42
C PRO A 16 15.54 2.24 26.02
N LEU A 17 16.05 3.12 25.16
CA LEU A 17 15.63 3.20 23.77
C LEU A 17 15.88 1.91 22.99
N LYS A 18 17.04 1.25 23.15
CA LYS A 18 17.33 -0.02 22.48
C LYS A 18 16.44 -1.16 22.98
N ARG A 19 16.07 -1.15 24.25
CA ARG A 19 15.11 -2.12 24.82
C ARG A 19 13.70 -1.90 24.23
N PHE A 20 13.25 -0.65 24.15
CA PHE A 20 11.97 -0.29 23.54
C PHE A 20 11.90 -0.69 22.06
N LEU A 21 12.91 -0.35 21.25
CA LEU A 21 12.98 -0.70 19.83
C LEU A 21 12.95 -2.21 19.54
N LYS A 22 13.35 -3.05 20.52
CA LYS A 22 13.25 -4.52 20.41
C LYS A 22 11.95 -5.08 20.97
N SER A 23 11.08 -4.27 21.56
CA SER A 23 9.83 -4.70 22.16
C SER A 23 8.80 -5.14 21.12
N LYS A 24 7.86 -6.00 21.53
CA LYS A 24 6.71 -6.37 20.69
C LYS A 24 5.80 -5.16 20.39
N TRP A 25 5.66 -4.26 21.35
CA TRP A 25 4.87 -3.04 21.24
C TRP A 25 5.42 -2.08 20.19
N PHE A 26 6.73 -1.90 20.14
CA PHE A 26 7.35 -1.08 19.08
C PHE A 26 7.04 -1.65 17.68
N ARG A 27 7.06 -2.98 17.53
CA ARG A 27 6.73 -3.60 16.26
C ARG A 27 5.30 -3.31 15.81
N VAL A 28 4.32 -3.47 16.72
CA VAL A 28 2.92 -3.17 16.43
C VAL A 28 2.75 -1.69 16.07
N LEU A 29 3.34 -0.80 16.88
CA LEU A 29 3.30 0.64 16.64
C LEU A 29 3.91 1.01 15.28
N TYR A 30 5.08 0.47 14.97
CA TYR A 30 5.76 0.69 13.70
C TYR A 30 4.92 0.22 12.50
N VAL A 31 4.36 -0.99 12.55
CA VAL A 31 3.49 -1.54 11.50
C VAL A 31 2.28 -0.63 11.29
N PHE A 32 1.64 -0.20 12.37
CA PHE A 32 0.48 0.70 12.31
C PHE A 32 0.85 2.08 11.75
N LEU A 33 1.95 2.68 12.20
CA LEU A 33 2.40 4.00 11.71
C LEU A 33 2.75 3.97 10.22
N ILE A 34 3.41 2.91 9.75
CA ILE A 34 3.69 2.76 8.31
C ILE A 34 2.40 2.57 7.52
N ALA A 35 1.46 1.75 8.00
CA ALA A 35 0.20 1.57 7.34
C ALA A 35 -0.61 2.88 7.27
N LEU A 36 -0.64 3.64 8.37
CA LEU A 36 -1.30 4.94 8.42
C LEU A 36 -0.65 5.95 7.46
N ALA A 37 0.68 6.09 7.50
CA ALA A 37 1.40 6.96 6.59
C ALA A 37 1.21 6.55 5.13
N SER A 38 1.25 5.25 4.83
CA SER A 38 0.98 4.70 3.51
C SER A 38 -0.43 5.08 3.03
N SER A 39 -1.41 4.98 3.92
CA SER A 39 -2.81 5.29 3.61
C SER A 39 -3.03 6.78 3.31
N VAL A 40 -2.46 7.66 4.13
CA VAL A 40 -2.53 9.10 3.90
C VAL A 40 -1.87 9.48 2.58
N VAL A 41 -0.67 8.94 2.33
CA VAL A 41 0.08 9.20 1.09
C VAL A 41 -0.67 8.67 -0.15
N ALA A 42 -1.26 7.48 -0.06
CA ALA A 42 -2.04 6.90 -1.17
C ALA A 42 -3.24 7.77 -1.55
N VAL A 43 -3.91 8.36 -0.56
CA VAL A 43 -5.09 9.22 -0.78
C VAL A 43 -4.69 10.62 -1.26
N SER A 44 -3.61 11.21 -0.73
CA SER A 44 -3.24 12.61 -1.00
C SER A 44 -2.35 12.81 -2.22
N ALA A 45 -1.40 11.91 -2.46
CA ALA A 45 -0.36 12.05 -3.47
C ALA A 45 -0.42 11.01 -4.60
N GLY A 46 -1.44 10.15 -4.57
CA GLY A 46 -1.65 9.11 -5.58
C GLY A 46 -0.61 7.97 -5.52
N CYS A 47 -0.63 7.11 -6.55
CA CYS A 47 0.15 5.87 -6.55
C CYS A 47 1.67 6.08 -6.57
N LEU A 48 2.19 7.14 -7.16
CA LEU A 48 3.64 7.36 -7.26
C LEU A 48 4.32 7.48 -5.89
N ALA A 49 3.68 8.14 -4.94
CA ALA A 49 4.25 8.31 -3.60
C ALA A 49 4.27 7.00 -2.79
N THR A 50 3.43 6.01 -3.14
CA THR A 50 3.41 4.71 -2.47
C THR A 50 4.64 3.84 -2.78
N PHE A 51 5.43 4.17 -3.83
CA PHE A 51 6.68 3.47 -4.15
C PHE A 51 7.74 3.53 -3.05
N PHE A 52 7.74 4.58 -2.23
CA PHE A 52 8.70 4.69 -1.13
C PHE A 52 8.35 3.81 0.06
N MET A 53 7.11 3.35 0.18
CA MET A 53 6.64 2.55 1.30
C MET A 53 7.35 1.19 1.44
N PRO A 54 7.58 0.41 0.37
CA PRO A 54 8.34 -0.83 0.44
C PRO A 54 9.75 -0.64 1.02
N LEU A 55 10.40 0.48 0.68
CA LEU A 55 11.73 0.81 1.20
C LEU A 55 11.69 1.08 2.69
N LEU A 56 10.72 1.86 3.18
CA LEU A 56 10.54 2.13 4.61
C LEU A 56 10.18 0.86 5.39
N MET A 57 9.29 0.03 4.84
CA MET A 57 8.90 -1.25 5.43
C MET A 57 10.11 -2.20 5.58
N PHE A 58 11.05 -2.17 4.64
CA PHE A 58 12.26 -2.97 4.67
C PHE A 58 13.34 -2.36 5.57
N ALA A 59 13.55 -1.03 5.48
CA ALA A 59 14.66 -0.34 6.14
C ALA A 59 14.64 -0.48 7.66
N VAL A 60 13.47 -0.33 8.30
CA VAL A 60 13.39 -0.36 9.77
C VAL A 60 13.74 -1.73 10.36
N PRO A 61 13.16 -2.87 9.92
CA PRO A 61 13.59 -4.18 10.38
C PRO A 61 15.07 -4.48 10.05
N TYR A 62 15.55 -4.02 8.89
CA TYR A 62 16.95 -4.15 8.50
C TYR A 62 17.89 -3.41 9.46
N TYR A 63 17.55 -2.16 9.80
CA TYR A 63 18.32 -1.36 10.78
C TYR A 63 18.33 -1.99 12.17
N LEU A 64 17.22 -2.61 12.59
CA LEU A 64 17.10 -3.35 13.83
C LEU A 64 17.80 -4.71 13.82
N LYS A 65 18.50 -5.04 12.72
CA LYS A 65 19.22 -6.31 12.51
C LYS A 65 18.31 -7.55 12.67
N GLU A 66 17.04 -7.44 12.32
CA GLU A 66 16.13 -8.57 12.29
C GLU A 66 16.57 -9.54 11.18
N ARG A 67 16.88 -10.79 11.53
CA ARG A 67 17.35 -11.83 10.58
C ARG A 67 16.25 -12.77 10.11
N ASN A 68 15.10 -12.72 10.76
CA ASN A 68 14.01 -13.67 10.49
C ASN A 68 13.12 -13.18 9.34
N ILE A 69 13.26 -13.80 8.18
CA ILE A 69 12.49 -13.47 6.97
C ILE A 69 10.98 -13.63 7.17
N LYS A 70 10.55 -14.62 7.96
CA LYS A 70 9.12 -14.80 8.27
C LYS A 70 8.53 -13.57 8.95
N ARG A 71 9.31 -12.86 9.76
CA ARG A 71 8.88 -11.62 10.42
C ARG A 71 8.77 -10.45 9.44
N TYR A 72 9.69 -10.34 8.47
CA TYR A 72 9.56 -9.37 7.39
C TYR A 72 8.26 -9.60 6.63
N LEU A 73 8.03 -10.83 6.20
CA LEU A 73 6.82 -11.18 5.46
C LEU A 73 5.54 -10.88 6.26
N MET A 74 5.47 -11.30 7.53
CA MET A 74 4.32 -11.00 8.40
C MET A 74 4.07 -9.51 8.58
N ASN A 75 5.13 -8.73 8.81
CA ASN A 75 4.99 -7.28 8.94
C ASN A 75 4.46 -6.66 7.64
N GLY A 76 5.00 -7.09 6.49
CA GLY A 76 4.53 -6.63 5.17
C GLY A 76 3.07 -6.95 4.89
N VAL A 77 2.66 -8.18 5.16
CA VAL A 77 1.25 -8.59 5.02
C VAL A 77 0.36 -7.80 5.97
N ALA A 78 0.78 -7.59 7.22
CA ALA A 78 0.02 -6.79 8.18
C ALA A 78 -0.13 -5.34 7.72
N VAL A 79 0.96 -4.69 7.26
CA VAL A 79 0.88 -3.33 6.71
C VAL A 79 -0.04 -3.29 5.50
N PHE A 80 0.06 -4.24 4.57
CA PHE A 80 -0.80 -4.30 3.39
C PHE A 80 -2.29 -4.39 3.76
N LEU A 81 -2.66 -5.31 4.66
CA LEU A 81 -4.04 -5.49 5.08
C LEU A 81 -4.60 -4.28 5.84
N ILE A 82 -3.80 -3.71 6.75
CA ILE A 82 -4.21 -2.51 7.50
C ILE A 82 -4.34 -1.32 6.54
N SER A 83 -3.39 -1.14 5.61
CA SER A 83 -3.47 -0.07 4.61
C SER A 83 -4.69 -0.22 3.71
N LEU A 84 -5.03 -1.43 3.27
CA LEU A 84 -6.22 -1.69 2.47
C LEU A 84 -7.50 -1.21 3.19
N VAL A 85 -7.62 -1.53 4.48
CA VAL A 85 -8.78 -1.10 5.29
C VAL A 85 -8.76 0.42 5.50
N LEU A 86 -7.63 1.01 5.87
CA LEU A 86 -7.53 2.44 6.15
C LEU A 86 -7.73 3.29 4.89
N VAL A 87 -7.10 2.93 3.76
CA VAL A 87 -7.29 3.67 2.50
C VAL A 87 -8.74 3.61 2.06
N ASN A 88 -9.37 2.43 2.14
CA ASN A 88 -10.78 2.29 1.81
C ASN A 88 -11.66 3.17 2.71
N LEU A 89 -11.44 3.14 4.04
CA LEU A 89 -12.19 3.95 4.99
C LEU A 89 -12.01 5.45 4.71
N PHE A 90 -10.76 5.92 4.57
CA PHE A 90 -10.47 7.32 4.31
C PHE A 90 -11.01 7.79 2.97
N PHE A 91 -10.80 7.01 1.91
CA PHE A 91 -11.27 7.37 0.58
C PHE A 91 -12.80 7.44 0.54
N THR A 92 -13.48 6.43 1.11
CA THR A 92 -14.94 6.41 1.17
C THR A 92 -15.47 7.59 1.99
N ALA A 93 -14.88 7.85 3.18
CA ALA A 93 -15.30 8.96 4.03
C ALA A 93 -15.07 10.33 3.35
N LEU A 94 -13.91 10.54 2.74
CA LEU A 94 -13.59 11.77 2.04
C LEU A 94 -14.51 11.99 0.84
N THR A 95 -14.72 10.96 0.04
CA THR A 95 -15.53 11.06 -1.18
C THR A 95 -17.00 11.33 -0.85
N MET A 96 -17.55 10.70 0.19
CA MET A 96 -18.93 10.95 0.61
C MET A 96 -19.11 12.28 1.36
N ALA A 97 -18.05 12.82 1.93
CA ALA A 97 -18.06 14.12 2.62
C ALA A 97 -17.62 15.27 1.71
N SER A 98 -17.17 15.00 0.48
CA SER A 98 -16.74 16.05 -0.44
C SER A 98 -17.91 16.94 -0.82
N PRO A 99 -17.75 18.28 -0.73
CA PRO A 99 -18.75 19.20 -1.26
C PRO A 99 -18.85 19.01 -2.77
N GLU A 100 -19.99 19.44 -3.31
CA GLU A 100 -20.21 19.48 -4.76
C GLU A 100 -19.00 20.09 -5.48
N GLN A 101 -18.48 19.37 -6.46
CA GLN A 101 -17.45 19.89 -7.33
C GLN A 101 -18.13 20.72 -8.43
N GLU A 102 -18.06 22.03 -8.31
CA GLU A 102 -18.43 22.91 -9.41
C GLU A 102 -17.39 22.77 -10.53
N MET A 103 -17.87 22.44 -11.71
CA MET A 103 -17.02 22.31 -12.89
C MET A 103 -17.19 23.52 -13.79
N SER A 104 -16.09 24.01 -14.32
CA SER A 104 -16.07 25.07 -15.33
C SER A 104 -15.13 24.73 -16.47
N ALA A 105 -15.45 25.25 -17.67
CA ALA A 105 -14.61 25.14 -18.85
C ALA A 105 -14.85 26.36 -19.76
N GLN A 106 -13.83 26.76 -20.48
CA GLN A 106 -13.92 27.89 -21.42
C GLN A 106 -13.19 27.56 -22.72
N SER A 107 -13.80 27.94 -23.84
CA SER A 107 -13.20 27.90 -25.17
C SER A 107 -13.63 29.15 -25.95
N GLY A 108 -12.69 30.06 -26.23
CA GLY A 108 -12.98 31.34 -26.84
C GLY A 108 -13.98 32.16 -26.04
N ASN A 109 -15.09 32.55 -26.69
CA ASN A 109 -16.17 33.35 -26.11
C ASN A 109 -17.23 32.53 -25.37
N VAL A 110 -17.10 31.18 -25.41
CA VAL A 110 -18.03 30.24 -24.79
C VAL A 110 -17.46 29.73 -23.47
N ARG A 111 -18.27 29.76 -22.41
CA ARG A 111 -17.92 29.27 -21.09
C ARG A 111 -19.07 28.43 -20.52
N LEU A 112 -18.71 27.30 -19.92
CA LEU A 112 -19.57 26.50 -19.07
C LEU A 112 -19.15 26.72 -17.63
N ASP A 113 -20.06 27.17 -16.77
CA ASP A 113 -19.83 27.44 -15.36
C ASP A 113 -20.80 26.65 -14.49
N HIS A 114 -20.42 26.49 -13.21
CA HIS A 114 -21.28 25.88 -12.19
C HIS A 114 -21.87 24.54 -12.61
N GLY A 115 -21.11 23.75 -13.40
CA GLY A 115 -21.53 22.40 -13.73
C GLY A 115 -21.55 21.52 -12.48
N ALA A 116 -22.75 21.10 -12.06
CA ALA A 116 -22.95 20.38 -10.79
C ALA A 116 -24.05 19.32 -10.90
N VAL A 117 -24.10 18.43 -9.91
CA VAL A 117 -25.19 17.48 -9.70
C VAL A 117 -25.69 17.55 -8.25
N ASP A 118 -26.99 17.66 -8.09
CA ASP A 118 -27.64 17.76 -6.78
C ASP A 118 -28.78 16.71 -6.66
N PRO A 119 -28.84 15.90 -5.58
CA PRO A 119 -27.81 15.71 -4.55
C PRO A 119 -26.58 14.98 -5.08
N TYR A 120 -25.42 15.20 -4.45
CA TYR A 120 -24.17 14.52 -4.83
C TYR A 120 -24.19 13.01 -4.52
N ALA A 121 -24.90 12.61 -3.48
CA ALA A 121 -25.05 11.21 -3.07
C ALA A 121 -26.48 10.94 -2.61
N GLY A 122 -26.98 9.74 -2.88
CA GLY A 122 -28.32 9.33 -2.48
C GLY A 122 -28.51 7.82 -2.49
N PRO A 123 -29.60 7.33 -1.89
CA PRO A 123 -29.93 5.92 -1.98
C PRO A 123 -30.32 5.52 -3.41
N ALA A 124 -30.28 4.21 -3.71
CA ALA A 124 -30.67 3.67 -5.00
C ALA A 124 -32.09 4.14 -5.42
N GLY A 125 -32.22 4.61 -6.65
CA GLY A 125 -33.48 5.14 -7.19
C GLY A 125 -33.72 6.61 -6.92
N SER A 126 -32.77 7.34 -6.32
CA SER A 126 -32.84 8.80 -6.17
C SER A 126 -32.86 9.48 -7.53
N SER A 127 -33.55 10.63 -7.60
CA SER A 127 -33.50 11.53 -8.75
C SER A 127 -32.42 12.57 -8.51
N TYR A 128 -31.61 12.80 -9.54
CA TYR A 128 -30.49 13.72 -9.54
C TYR A 128 -30.72 14.85 -10.53
N ASN A 129 -30.49 16.05 -10.11
CA ASN A 129 -30.57 17.25 -10.96
C ASN A 129 -29.16 17.65 -11.41
N TYR A 130 -28.87 17.48 -12.68
CA TYR A 130 -27.65 17.99 -13.32
C TYR A 130 -27.91 19.37 -13.83
N SER A 131 -27.04 20.32 -13.53
CA SER A 131 -27.17 21.71 -13.97
C SER A 131 -25.83 22.26 -14.43
N VAL A 132 -25.89 23.20 -15.39
CA VAL A 132 -24.72 23.91 -15.87
C VAL A 132 -25.18 25.28 -16.40
N VAL A 133 -24.36 26.32 -16.20
CA VAL A 133 -24.58 27.64 -16.72
C VAL A 133 -23.76 27.81 -18.01
N TYR A 134 -24.42 28.03 -19.11
CA TYR A 134 -23.80 28.38 -20.39
C TYR A 134 -23.73 29.89 -20.54
N VAL A 135 -22.55 30.43 -20.77
CA VAL A 135 -22.27 31.83 -21.00
C VAL A 135 -21.59 31.99 -22.35
N ASN A 136 -22.07 32.94 -23.15
CA ASN A 136 -21.43 33.29 -24.42
C ASN A 136 -21.48 34.79 -24.63
N THR A 137 -20.36 35.41 -24.90
CA THR A 137 -20.28 36.85 -25.21
C THR A 137 -20.71 37.21 -26.64
N ASP A 138 -20.77 36.21 -27.54
CA ASP A 138 -21.33 36.36 -28.86
C ASP A 138 -22.87 36.41 -28.81
N PRO A 139 -23.55 37.19 -29.66
CA PRO A 139 -25.01 37.27 -29.71
C PRO A 139 -25.59 36.04 -30.43
N VAL A 140 -25.58 34.87 -29.73
CA VAL A 140 -26.15 33.63 -30.25
C VAL A 140 -27.60 33.46 -29.81
N ASP A 141 -28.41 32.84 -30.67
CA ASP A 141 -29.76 32.46 -30.35
C ASP A 141 -29.77 31.13 -29.56
N ARG A 142 -30.80 30.90 -28.72
CA ARG A 142 -30.93 29.67 -27.97
C ARG A 142 -31.01 28.41 -28.85
N SER A 143 -31.55 28.54 -30.05
CA SER A 143 -31.64 27.47 -31.04
C SER A 143 -30.29 26.98 -31.56
N ASP A 144 -29.26 27.88 -31.49
CA ASP A 144 -27.92 27.62 -32.02
C ASP A 144 -26.97 27.01 -30.97
N VAL A 145 -27.49 26.77 -29.75
CA VAL A 145 -26.76 26.16 -28.67
C VAL A 145 -27.16 24.70 -28.54
N TRP A 146 -26.20 23.82 -28.79
CA TRP A 146 -26.35 22.37 -28.64
C TRP A 146 -25.62 21.91 -27.39
N LEU A 147 -26.38 21.56 -26.36
CA LEU A 147 -25.81 21.18 -25.07
C LEU A 147 -26.13 19.72 -24.74
N THR A 148 -25.10 18.97 -24.42
CA THR A 148 -25.19 17.55 -24.07
C THR A 148 -24.63 17.26 -22.69
N LEU A 149 -25.31 16.39 -21.95
CA LEU A 149 -24.85 15.79 -20.71
C LEU A 149 -24.44 14.35 -21.00
N ARG A 150 -23.21 13.99 -20.68
CA ARG A 150 -22.73 12.61 -20.72
C ARG A 150 -22.59 12.09 -19.29
N VAL A 151 -23.20 10.94 -19.04
CA VAL A 151 -23.16 10.25 -17.76
C VAL A 151 -22.52 8.87 -17.96
N PHE A 152 -21.45 8.62 -17.26
CA PHE A 152 -20.71 7.36 -17.31
C PHE A 152 -20.91 6.60 -16.00
N ASP A 153 -21.45 5.38 -16.09
CA ASP A 153 -21.55 4.45 -14.97
C ASP A 153 -20.25 3.64 -14.85
N ALA A 154 -19.53 3.86 -13.76
CA ALA A 154 -18.26 3.19 -13.51
C ALA A 154 -18.40 1.69 -13.17
N VAL A 155 -19.59 1.26 -12.72
CA VAL A 155 -19.84 -0.13 -12.35
C VAL A 155 -20.15 -0.97 -13.60
N THR A 156 -21.04 -0.47 -14.46
CA THR A 156 -21.44 -1.18 -15.69
C THR A 156 -20.59 -0.81 -16.90
N ILE A 157 -19.69 0.17 -16.77
CA ILE A 157 -18.82 0.70 -17.85
C ILE A 157 -19.66 1.19 -19.04
N LYS A 158 -20.80 1.80 -18.75
CA LYS A 158 -21.75 2.26 -19.75
C LYS A 158 -21.81 3.80 -19.77
N THR A 159 -21.74 4.38 -20.96
CA THR A 159 -21.95 5.83 -21.16
C THR A 159 -23.34 6.06 -21.74
N SER A 160 -24.06 7.00 -21.16
CA SER A 160 -25.32 7.55 -21.66
C SER A 160 -25.15 9.02 -22.01
N THR A 161 -25.67 9.45 -23.13
CA THR A 161 -25.59 10.86 -23.58
C THR A 161 -27.02 11.38 -23.74
N PHE A 162 -27.26 12.55 -23.15
CA PHE A 162 -28.55 13.22 -23.14
C PHE A 162 -28.43 14.59 -23.78
N ASN A 163 -29.33 14.93 -24.68
CA ASN A 163 -29.46 16.28 -25.19
C ASN A 163 -30.29 17.12 -24.20
N ILE A 164 -29.70 18.17 -23.67
CA ILE A 164 -30.35 19.06 -22.69
C ILE A 164 -30.58 20.48 -23.24
N SER A 165 -30.37 20.69 -24.53
CA SER A 165 -30.48 22.00 -25.19
C SER A 165 -31.84 22.69 -25.00
N SER A 166 -32.92 21.93 -24.83
CA SER A 166 -34.28 22.46 -24.60
C SER A 166 -34.59 22.70 -23.11
N ASN A 167 -33.77 22.18 -22.20
CA ASN A 167 -34.06 22.19 -20.77
C ASN A 167 -33.44 23.41 -20.09
N ILE A 168 -33.94 24.59 -20.40
CA ILE A 168 -33.49 25.86 -19.86
C ILE A 168 -34.38 26.26 -18.67
N SER A 169 -33.78 26.80 -17.60
CA SER A 169 -34.53 27.36 -16.48
C SER A 169 -35.49 28.46 -16.95
N SER A 170 -36.69 28.46 -16.41
CA SER A 170 -37.68 29.54 -16.68
C SER A 170 -37.23 30.93 -16.22
N ALA A 171 -36.27 30.98 -15.30
CA ALA A 171 -35.65 32.24 -14.84
C ALA A 171 -34.43 32.64 -15.66
N ALA A 172 -34.14 31.95 -16.78
CA ALA A 172 -32.99 32.28 -17.60
C ALA A 172 -33.13 33.68 -18.22
N PRO A 173 -32.06 34.51 -18.16
CA PRO A 173 -32.06 35.83 -18.72
C PRO A 173 -32.21 35.82 -20.25
N PRO A 174 -32.56 36.95 -20.89
CA PRO A 174 -32.80 37.00 -22.33
C PRO A 174 -31.54 36.78 -23.17
N SER A 175 -30.38 37.08 -22.62
CA SER A 175 -29.09 37.04 -23.31
C SER A 175 -28.19 35.89 -22.76
N ALA A 176 -27.46 35.23 -23.67
CA ALA A 176 -26.47 34.22 -23.33
C ALA A 176 -25.29 34.82 -22.55
N SER A 177 -25.01 36.12 -22.68
CA SER A 177 -23.94 36.81 -21.93
C SER A 177 -24.22 36.92 -20.42
N GLU A 178 -25.48 36.84 -20.03
CA GLU A 178 -25.91 36.83 -18.62
C GLU A 178 -25.95 35.41 -18.02
N GLY A 179 -25.82 34.38 -18.87
CA GLY A 179 -25.74 33.00 -18.48
C GLY A 179 -27.08 32.25 -18.49
N TRP A 180 -27.22 31.28 -19.37
CA TRP A 180 -28.39 30.39 -19.45
C TRP A 180 -28.14 29.11 -18.62
N THR A 181 -29.01 28.85 -17.63
CA THR A 181 -28.93 27.62 -16.85
C THR A 181 -29.69 26.51 -17.54
N TYR A 182 -28.96 25.47 -17.92
CA TYR A 182 -29.52 24.23 -18.45
C TYR A 182 -29.53 23.19 -17.33
N TYR A 183 -30.55 22.32 -17.32
CA TYR A 183 -30.70 21.28 -16.31
C TYR A 183 -31.30 19.98 -16.83
N MET A 184 -31.06 18.87 -16.13
CA MET A 184 -31.64 17.57 -16.44
C MET A 184 -31.86 16.77 -15.16
N HIS A 185 -33.09 16.28 -15.00
CA HIS A 185 -33.42 15.35 -13.93
C HIS A 185 -33.28 13.91 -14.43
N LEU A 186 -32.46 13.12 -13.77
CA LEU A 186 -32.26 11.71 -14.09
C LEU A 186 -32.49 10.84 -12.85
N ALA A 187 -33.34 9.82 -12.99
CA ALA A 187 -33.42 8.72 -12.05
C ALA A 187 -32.38 7.69 -12.44
N LEU A 188 -31.42 7.45 -11.57
CA LEU A 188 -30.31 6.53 -11.85
C LEU A 188 -30.49 5.21 -11.11
N THR A 189 -29.98 4.13 -11.68
CA THR A 189 -29.86 2.84 -11.01
C THR A 189 -28.73 2.90 -9.96
N GLU A 190 -28.64 1.87 -9.13
CA GLU A 190 -27.52 1.77 -8.19
C GLU A 190 -26.19 1.75 -8.94
N GLY A 191 -25.27 2.68 -8.59
CA GLY A 191 -24.01 2.82 -9.27
C GLY A 191 -23.16 3.99 -8.78
N ILE A 192 -22.00 4.11 -9.37
CA ILE A 192 -21.04 5.21 -9.18
C ILE A 192 -20.88 5.88 -10.52
N TYR A 193 -21.18 7.17 -10.58
CA TYR A 193 -21.26 7.87 -11.84
C TYR A 193 -20.17 8.94 -11.96
N PHE A 194 -19.82 9.22 -13.21
CA PHE A 194 -19.05 10.37 -13.63
C PHE A 194 -19.86 11.09 -14.69
N TYR A 195 -19.70 12.40 -14.81
CA TYR A 195 -20.43 13.19 -15.78
C TYR A 195 -19.60 14.34 -16.33
N ASN A 196 -19.96 14.79 -17.52
CA ASN A 196 -19.47 16.04 -18.07
C ASN A 196 -20.52 16.68 -18.97
N PHE A 197 -20.41 18.00 -19.11
CA PHE A 197 -21.22 18.79 -20.04
C PHE A 197 -20.39 19.16 -21.25
N THR A 198 -21.00 19.13 -22.43
CA THR A 198 -20.39 19.59 -23.67
C THR A 198 -21.38 20.51 -24.38
N ALA A 199 -20.94 21.74 -24.67
CA ALA A 199 -21.69 22.68 -25.47
C ALA A 199 -21.05 22.85 -26.85
N ASN A 200 -21.88 22.82 -27.86
CA ASN A 200 -21.53 23.14 -29.23
C ASN A 200 -22.37 24.35 -29.65
N THR A 201 -21.74 25.34 -30.18
CA THR A 201 -22.42 26.53 -30.70
C THR A 201 -21.83 26.93 -32.05
N ALA A 202 -22.67 27.52 -32.90
CA ALA A 202 -22.25 28.05 -34.20
C ALA A 202 -22.59 29.55 -34.24
N TYR A 203 -21.56 30.37 -34.50
CA TYR A 203 -21.74 31.81 -34.71
C TYR A 203 -20.93 32.26 -35.91
N ASN A 204 -21.57 32.94 -36.87
CA ASN A 204 -20.92 33.39 -38.11
C ASN A 204 -20.16 32.30 -38.86
N GLY A 205 -20.65 31.05 -38.85
CA GLY A 205 -19.99 29.90 -39.48
C GLY A 205 -18.81 29.31 -38.69
N ILE A 206 -18.49 29.87 -37.52
CA ILE A 206 -17.48 29.34 -36.62
C ILE A 206 -18.16 28.41 -35.60
N HIS A 207 -17.74 27.16 -35.58
CA HIS A 207 -18.18 26.19 -34.59
C HIS A 207 -17.25 26.20 -33.40
N THR A 208 -17.80 26.40 -32.22
CA THR A 208 -17.05 26.34 -30.94
C THR A 208 -17.59 25.20 -30.09
N GLU A 209 -16.69 24.33 -29.67
CA GLU A 209 -16.99 23.27 -28.73
C GLU A 209 -16.25 23.51 -27.42
N VAL A 210 -16.98 23.40 -26.33
CA VAL A 210 -16.42 23.45 -24.97
C VAL A 210 -16.96 22.29 -24.16
N SER A 211 -16.08 21.61 -23.42
CA SER A 211 -16.45 20.48 -22.58
C SER A 211 -15.87 20.66 -21.17
N THR A 212 -16.70 20.47 -20.15
CA THR A 212 -16.22 20.49 -18.77
C THR A 212 -15.28 19.30 -18.52
N PRO A 213 -14.39 19.40 -17.54
CA PRO A 213 -13.69 18.22 -17.01
C PRO A 213 -14.69 17.13 -16.60
N LEU A 214 -14.20 15.90 -16.46
CA LEU A 214 -15.02 14.81 -15.96
C LEU A 214 -15.25 15.01 -14.46
N GLY A 215 -16.48 15.27 -14.05
CA GLY A 215 -16.90 15.37 -12.66
C GLY A 215 -17.18 14.00 -12.07
N PHE A 216 -16.92 13.85 -10.81
CA PHE A 216 -17.24 12.64 -10.05
C PHE A 216 -18.59 12.81 -9.35
N GLY A 217 -19.45 11.85 -9.47
CA GLY A 217 -20.81 11.83 -8.90
C GLY A 217 -21.90 11.69 -9.97
N PRO A 218 -23.14 11.45 -9.55
CA PRO A 218 -23.53 11.18 -8.19
C PRO A 218 -23.15 9.77 -7.74
N ILE A 219 -23.11 9.58 -6.41
CA ILE A 219 -22.97 8.28 -5.78
C ILE A 219 -24.37 7.77 -5.44
N ASN A 220 -24.90 6.90 -6.30
CA ASN A 220 -26.20 6.26 -6.10
C ASN A 220 -26.00 4.84 -5.60
N ALA A 221 -25.40 4.70 -4.41
CA ALA A 221 -25.05 3.41 -3.85
C ALA A 221 -25.09 3.44 -2.32
N SER A 222 -25.37 2.28 -1.73
CA SER A 222 -25.20 2.13 -0.29
C SER A 222 -23.72 2.27 0.08
N TRP A 223 -23.44 2.65 1.34
CA TRP A 223 -22.08 2.69 1.86
C TRP A 223 -21.30 1.40 1.61
N ILE A 224 -21.96 0.25 1.78
CA ILE A 224 -21.36 -1.07 1.61
C ILE A 224 -21.00 -1.32 0.14
N THR A 225 -21.91 -1.04 -0.78
CA THR A 225 -21.69 -1.23 -2.23
C THR A 225 -20.56 -0.32 -2.70
N PHE A 226 -20.60 0.98 -2.34
CA PHE A 226 -19.56 1.94 -2.68
C PHE A 226 -18.19 1.51 -2.15
N SER A 227 -18.11 1.19 -0.85
CA SER A 227 -16.89 0.73 -0.19
C SER A 227 -16.31 -0.55 -0.83
N SER A 228 -17.15 -1.49 -1.28
CA SER A 228 -16.67 -2.73 -1.91
C SER A 228 -16.06 -2.48 -3.31
N VAL A 229 -16.65 -1.60 -4.10
CA VAL A 229 -16.10 -1.21 -5.42
C VAL A 229 -14.77 -0.48 -5.24
N ILE A 230 -14.72 0.47 -4.32
CA ILE A 230 -13.49 1.19 -3.99
C ILE A 230 -12.41 0.25 -3.45
N ALA A 231 -12.77 -0.72 -2.60
CA ALA A 231 -11.83 -1.71 -2.07
C ALA A 231 -11.13 -2.51 -3.18
N LEU A 232 -11.86 -2.86 -4.25
CA LEU A 232 -11.27 -3.56 -5.39
C LEU A 232 -10.26 -2.69 -6.15
N ALA A 233 -10.58 -1.42 -6.39
CA ALA A 233 -9.67 -0.47 -7.04
C ALA A 233 -8.41 -0.24 -6.19
N ILE A 234 -8.57 -0.04 -4.88
CA ILE A 234 -7.46 0.13 -3.94
C ILE A 234 -6.60 -1.13 -3.87
N LEU A 235 -7.20 -2.32 -3.88
CA LEU A 235 -6.48 -3.59 -3.88
C LEU A 235 -5.50 -3.65 -5.06
N VAL A 236 -5.95 -3.34 -6.27
CA VAL A 236 -5.09 -3.33 -7.47
C VAL A 236 -3.96 -2.30 -7.31
N GLN A 237 -4.26 -1.11 -6.79
CA GLN A 237 -3.27 -0.06 -6.58
C GLN A 237 -2.21 -0.46 -5.54
N LEU A 238 -2.60 -1.10 -4.43
CA LEU A 238 -1.70 -1.52 -3.37
C LEU A 238 -0.91 -2.80 -3.70
N LEU A 239 -1.39 -3.63 -4.62
CA LEU A 239 -0.67 -4.84 -5.05
C LEU A 239 0.70 -4.51 -5.64
N PHE A 240 0.84 -3.40 -6.36
CA PHE A 240 2.10 -3.02 -6.98
C PHE A 240 3.22 -2.75 -5.96
N PRO A 241 3.08 -1.83 -4.98
CA PRO A 241 4.10 -1.60 -3.95
C PRO A 241 4.32 -2.84 -3.07
N PHE A 242 3.28 -3.64 -2.83
CA PHE A 242 3.43 -4.90 -2.10
C PHE A 242 4.28 -5.92 -2.87
N THR A 243 4.09 -6.03 -4.18
CA THR A 243 4.92 -6.89 -5.04
C THR A 243 6.38 -6.45 -5.03
N LEU A 244 6.66 -5.15 -5.11
CA LEU A 244 8.02 -4.61 -4.96
C LEU A 244 8.64 -4.99 -3.61
N TYR A 245 7.87 -4.90 -2.54
CA TYR A 245 8.32 -5.33 -1.21
C TYR A 245 8.71 -6.80 -1.18
N LEU A 246 7.90 -7.68 -1.78
CA LEU A 246 8.21 -9.11 -1.88
C LEU A 246 9.48 -9.38 -2.69
N ILE A 247 9.71 -8.63 -3.76
CA ILE A 247 10.94 -8.70 -4.56
C ILE A 247 12.15 -8.31 -3.71
N ILE A 248 12.07 -7.22 -2.94
CA ILE A 248 13.15 -6.78 -2.04
C ILE A 248 13.48 -7.86 -1.00
N ILE A 249 12.47 -8.45 -0.38
CA ILE A 249 12.67 -9.56 0.57
C ILE A 249 13.30 -10.76 -0.13
N GLY A 250 12.83 -11.11 -1.31
CA GLY A 250 13.38 -12.22 -2.10
C GLY A 250 14.86 -12.01 -2.43
N MET A 251 15.25 -10.81 -2.87
CA MET A 251 16.64 -10.47 -3.12
C MET A 251 17.49 -10.53 -1.84
N TYR A 252 16.96 -10.02 -0.72
CA TYR A 252 17.63 -10.09 0.57
C TYR A 252 17.86 -11.53 1.02
N TRP A 253 16.84 -12.38 0.90
CA TRP A 253 16.94 -13.81 1.21
C TRP A 253 17.96 -14.52 0.32
N TRP A 254 17.90 -14.29 -0.99
CA TRP A 254 18.83 -14.87 -1.95
C TRP A 254 20.28 -14.46 -1.68
N ALA A 255 20.51 -13.16 -1.42
CA ALA A 255 21.84 -12.65 -1.05
C ALA A 255 22.36 -13.28 0.25
N GLY A 256 21.47 -13.49 1.23
CA GLY A 256 21.79 -14.23 2.46
C GLY A 256 22.23 -15.66 2.17
N LYS A 257 21.47 -16.39 1.35
CA LYS A 257 21.77 -17.77 0.97
C LYS A 257 23.06 -17.88 0.15
N ALA A 258 23.28 -16.94 -0.79
CA ALA A 258 24.51 -16.90 -1.60
C ALA A 258 25.77 -16.69 -0.75
N ARG A 259 25.68 -15.88 0.32
CA ARG A 259 26.79 -15.70 1.27
C ARG A 259 27.10 -16.97 2.06
N THR A 260 26.09 -17.72 2.46
CA THR A 260 26.31 -19.01 3.16
C THR A 260 26.93 -20.05 2.26
N MET A 261 26.54 -20.13 0.99
CA MET A 261 27.13 -21.05 0.02
C MET A 261 28.60 -20.71 -0.29
N ARG A 262 28.94 -19.41 -0.44
CA ARG A 262 30.33 -18.98 -0.67
C ARG A 262 31.22 -19.16 0.57
N GLY A 263 30.67 -19.11 1.78
CA GLY A 263 31.39 -19.38 3.03
C GLY A 263 31.71 -20.87 3.21
N SER A 264 30.86 -21.76 2.68
CA SER A 264 31.04 -23.21 2.76
C SER A 264 32.14 -23.75 1.83
N THR A 265 32.50 -23.01 0.77
CA THR A 265 33.56 -23.44 -0.18
C THR A 265 34.99 -23.06 0.25
N ARG A 266 35.14 -22.31 1.35
CA ARG A 266 36.43 -22.05 1.98
C ARG A 266 36.53 -22.82 3.31
N VAL A 267 36.48 -24.14 3.24
CA VAL A 267 37.03 -24.97 4.29
C VAL A 267 38.53 -24.91 4.13
N PRO A 268 39.29 -24.37 5.06
CA PRO A 268 40.74 -24.59 5.08
C PRO A 268 40.94 -26.10 5.22
N SER A 269 41.73 -26.66 4.30
CA SER A 269 42.05 -28.10 4.26
C SER A 269 42.85 -28.61 5.46
N ASP A 270 42.98 -27.83 6.52
CA ASP A 270 43.73 -28.19 7.76
C ASP A 270 42.82 -28.32 9.02
N ALA A 271 41.55 -28.69 8.83
CA ALA A 271 40.72 -29.04 9.97
C ALA A 271 41.14 -30.42 10.50
N GLY A 272 42.11 -30.43 11.40
CA GLY A 272 42.40 -31.57 12.24
C GLY A 272 41.16 -31.99 13.03
N GLU A 273 41.05 -33.27 13.29
CA GLU A 273 39.97 -33.97 14.00
C GLU A 273 39.54 -33.25 15.29
N GLY A 274 38.37 -32.58 15.25
CA GLY A 274 37.79 -31.89 16.37
C GLY A 274 37.18 -30.56 16.00
N GLY A 275 36.06 -30.55 15.21
CA GLY A 275 35.33 -29.37 14.89
C GLY A 275 34.46 -28.89 16.06
N PHE A 276 34.56 -27.64 16.45
CA PHE A 276 33.69 -26.96 17.40
C PHE A 276 32.64 -26.14 16.64
N GLU A 277 31.44 -26.04 17.22
CA GLU A 277 30.40 -25.18 16.66
C GLU A 277 30.41 -23.78 17.31
N CYS A 278 30.38 -22.73 16.52
CA CYS A 278 30.26 -21.35 17.01
C CYS A 278 28.92 -21.11 17.70
N THR A 279 28.96 -20.74 19.00
CA THR A 279 27.76 -20.45 19.80
C THR A 279 26.83 -19.40 19.23
N ASN A 280 27.39 -18.45 18.44
CA ASN A 280 26.63 -17.33 17.92
C ASN A 280 25.94 -17.62 16.59
N CYS A 281 26.48 -18.52 15.76
CA CYS A 281 25.96 -18.74 14.41
C CYS A 281 25.89 -20.20 13.96
N GLY A 282 26.32 -21.17 14.79
CA GLY A 282 26.33 -22.59 14.46
C GLY A 282 27.30 -22.99 13.35
N ALA A 283 28.28 -22.18 13.04
CA ALA A 283 29.31 -22.54 12.04
C ALA A 283 30.40 -23.40 12.69
N GLU A 284 30.85 -24.45 12.01
CA GLU A 284 32.02 -25.19 12.41
C GLU A 284 33.27 -24.30 12.38
N VAL A 285 34.06 -24.36 13.46
CA VAL A 285 35.31 -23.60 13.62
C VAL A 285 36.40 -24.53 14.12
N SER A 286 37.65 -24.30 13.74
CA SER A 286 38.76 -25.10 14.20
C SER A 286 38.99 -24.89 15.69
N ALA A 287 39.53 -25.89 16.39
CA ALA A 287 39.84 -25.86 17.82
C ALA A 287 40.80 -24.70 18.20
N SER A 288 41.63 -24.26 17.27
CA SER A 288 42.59 -23.17 17.44
C SER A 288 42.10 -21.81 16.98
N ALA A 289 40.85 -21.71 16.52
CA ALA A 289 40.32 -20.45 16.03
C ALA A 289 40.01 -19.48 17.17
N THR A 290 40.65 -18.33 17.17
CA THR A 290 40.39 -17.24 18.12
C THR A 290 39.18 -16.38 17.69
N LYS A 291 38.70 -16.57 16.45
CA LYS A 291 37.59 -15.80 15.89
C LYS A 291 36.77 -16.64 14.90
N CYS A 292 35.45 -16.58 15.00
CA CYS A 292 34.59 -17.23 14.02
C CYS A 292 34.69 -16.58 12.64
N HIS A 293 35.06 -17.37 11.63
CA HIS A 293 35.16 -16.89 10.25
C HIS A 293 33.81 -16.47 9.65
N ARG A 294 32.69 -16.96 10.21
CA ARG A 294 31.35 -16.71 9.69
C ARG A 294 30.66 -15.49 10.29
N CYS A 295 30.77 -15.28 11.59
CA CYS A 295 30.08 -14.19 12.29
C CYS A 295 31.00 -13.19 12.99
N GLY A 296 32.31 -13.43 13.02
CA GLY A 296 33.29 -12.59 13.64
C GLY A 296 33.31 -12.63 15.17
N ALA A 297 32.58 -13.55 15.82
CA ALA A 297 32.63 -13.74 17.26
C ALA A 297 34.04 -14.16 17.68
N ILE A 298 34.56 -13.52 18.74
CA ILE A 298 35.86 -13.85 19.32
C ILE A 298 35.64 -14.91 20.39
N PHE A 299 36.50 -15.93 20.43
CA PHE A 299 36.47 -17.03 21.42
C PHE A 299 37.55 -16.75 22.47
N GLU A 300 37.17 -16.80 23.74
CA GLU A 300 38.10 -16.75 24.86
C GLU A 300 38.53 -18.20 25.21
N GLU A 301 39.77 -18.38 25.60
CA GLU A 301 40.37 -19.73 25.81
C GLU A 301 39.61 -20.60 26.82
N GLU A 302 38.92 -20.00 27.80
CA GLU A 302 38.17 -20.75 28.81
C GLU A 302 36.87 -21.43 28.30
N GLU A 303 36.26 -20.92 27.25
CA GLU A 303 35.03 -21.51 26.67
C GLU A 303 35.31 -22.80 25.88
N HIS A 304 36.54 -23.04 25.43
CA HIS A 304 36.90 -24.22 24.65
C HIS A 304 36.86 -25.51 25.51
N ALA A 305 37.23 -25.45 26.79
CA ALA A 305 37.31 -26.62 27.67
C ALA A 305 35.93 -27.16 28.11
N VAL A 306 34.93 -26.31 28.22
CA VAL A 306 33.59 -26.71 28.73
C VAL A 306 32.73 -27.35 27.62
N ARG A 307 33.00 -27.03 26.35
CA ARG A 307 32.19 -27.55 25.23
C ARG A 307 32.65 -28.87 24.65
N ALA A 308 33.92 -29.18 24.73
CA ALA A 308 34.44 -30.52 24.34
C ALA A 308 33.69 -31.64 25.07
N LYS A 309 33.40 -31.45 26.38
CA LYS A 309 32.64 -32.41 27.18
C LYS A 309 31.18 -32.61 26.79
N LYS A 310 30.55 -31.61 26.17
CA LYS A 310 29.12 -31.68 25.86
C LYS A 310 28.83 -32.35 24.50
N VAL A 311 29.75 -32.25 23.53
CA VAL A 311 29.61 -32.91 22.23
C VAL A 311 29.87 -34.42 22.35
N GLU A 312 30.83 -34.83 23.17
CA GLU A 312 31.13 -36.25 23.40
C GLU A 312 29.96 -36.99 24.09
N LYS A 313 29.28 -36.32 25.05
CA LYS A 313 28.13 -36.89 25.76
C LYS A 313 26.86 -36.99 24.90
N GLY A 314 26.71 -36.13 23.86
CA GLY A 314 25.61 -36.21 22.91
C GLY A 314 25.75 -37.33 21.89
N ARG A 315 26.96 -37.73 21.57
CA ARG A 315 27.24 -38.77 20.56
C ARG A 315 27.08 -40.17 21.10
N GLU A 316 27.33 -40.39 22.40
CA GLU A 316 27.09 -41.68 23.06
C GLU A 316 25.61 -42.00 23.25
N SER A 317 24.73 -40.98 23.42
CA SER A 317 23.30 -41.22 23.60
C SER A 317 22.54 -41.50 22.28
N GLU A 318 23.07 -41.11 21.11
CA GLU A 318 22.41 -41.40 19.82
C GLU A 318 22.72 -42.81 19.27
N THR A 319 23.82 -43.46 19.74
CA THR A 319 24.16 -44.80 19.29
C THR A 319 23.42 -45.91 20.06
N GLU A 320 22.99 -45.67 21.30
CA GLU A 320 22.18 -46.62 22.05
C GLU A 320 20.69 -46.63 21.66
N GLY A 321 20.15 -45.51 21.14
CA GLY A 321 18.73 -45.41 20.76
C GLY A 321 18.35 -46.12 19.44
N LYS A 322 19.30 -46.45 18.58
CA LYS A 322 19.02 -47.06 17.26
C LYS A 322 19.04 -48.60 17.25
N SER A 323 19.50 -49.26 18.33
CA SER A 323 19.53 -50.71 18.39
C SER A 323 18.27 -51.37 18.94
N ALA A 324 17.33 -50.59 19.50
CA ALA A 324 16.14 -51.16 20.16
C ALA A 324 14.84 -51.11 19.31
N ALA A 325 14.86 -50.51 18.10
CA ALA A 325 13.65 -50.29 17.35
C ALA A 325 13.39 -51.25 16.17
N THR A 326 14.19 -52.33 16.01
CA THR A 326 14.06 -53.21 14.83
C THR A 326 13.62 -54.64 15.21
N LYS A 327 12.84 -54.82 16.29
CA LYS A 327 12.33 -56.13 16.63
C LYS A 327 10.88 -56.12 17.14
N LYS A 328 9.94 -55.70 16.32
CA LYS A 328 8.52 -55.99 16.47
C LYS A 328 7.74 -55.54 15.21
N GLU A 329 7.81 -56.32 14.16
CA GLU A 329 6.71 -56.47 13.20
C GLU A 329 6.98 -57.69 12.35
N GLY A 330 6.36 -58.77 12.74
CA GLY A 330 6.29 -60.00 12.02
C GLY A 330 5.33 -60.93 12.73
N GLY A 331 4.05 -60.96 12.33
CA GLY A 331 3.12 -61.96 12.82
C GLY A 331 1.68 -61.47 12.92
N LYS A 332 0.95 -61.47 11.90
CA LYS A 332 -0.32 -62.14 11.51
C LYS A 332 -0.99 -61.40 10.37
#